data_233c025f147a5abefdb3484c01579dc9
#
_entry.id   233c025f147a5abefdb3484c01579dc9
#
_cell.length_a   1.000
_cell.length_b   1.000
_cell.length_c   1.000
_cell.angle_alpha   90.00
_cell.angle_beta   90.00
_cell.angle_gamma   90.00
#
_symmetry.space_group_name_H-M   'P 1'
#
loop_
_entity.id
_entity.type
_entity.pdbx_description
1 polymer ?
#
loop_
_entity_poly.entity_id
_entity_poly.type
_entity_poly.pdbx_seq_one_letter_code
_entity_poly.pdbx_strand_id
1 'polypeptide(L)'
;MRTTENGPPRTLHIYARLALATLLAWLAWRAFRDELGSVPLVSDIDLGIHEFGHMLFMPFGIPILGGTMVILGGSLTQVMFPLIFVVYFLRKKEDGARRDVFAAMVCLWWSAINLLDVAIYCADSRAGQLMLLNGLTGEESDGHDWYNLLSGWGLLEHDTAIARWMRGIAGLTCMASITAALWTQLPLISRSRRED
;
A
#
# COMPACT_ATOMS: atom_id res chain seq x y z
N MET A 1 41.70 -3.61 20.89
CA MET A 1 41.61 -3.85 19.43
C MET A 1 40.21 -3.44 19.01
N ARG A 2 40.01 -2.22 18.45
CA ARG A 2 38.67 -1.75 17.99
C ARG A 2 38.47 -2.33 16.60
N THR A 3 37.56 -3.26 16.47
CA THR A 3 37.07 -3.70 15.16
C THR A 3 36.35 -2.50 14.53
N THR A 4 36.94 -1.92 13.51
CA THR A 4 36.29 -0.95 12.63
C THR A 4 35.16 -1.68 11.92
N GLU A 5 33.92 -1.47 12.36
CA GLU A 5 32.75 -1.87 11.57
C GLU A 5 32.78 -1.07 10.26
N ASN A 6 33.25 -1.71 9.20
CA ASN A 6 33.20 -1.19 7.83
C ASN A 6 31.76 -1.25 7.32
N GLY A 7 30.88 -0.43 7.87
CA GLY A 7 29.57 -0.14 7.26
C GLY A 7 29.79 0.65 5.95
N PRO A 8 28.89 0.48 4.97
CA PRO A 8 29.01 1.23 3.71
C PRO A 8 29.03 2.75 3.99
N PRO A 9 29.79 3.52 3.19
CA PRO A 9 29.94 4.95 3.41
C PRO A 9 28.57 5.66 3.43
N ARG A 10 28.42 6.66 4.30
CA ARG A 10 27.17 7.42 4.51
C ARG A 10 26.56 7.95 3.20
N THR A 11 27.40 8.39 2.29
CA THR A 11 27.05 8.85 0.95
C THR A 11 26.33 7.78 0.13
N LEU A 12 26.79 6.52 0.18
CA LEU A 12 26.15 5.39 -0.54
C LEU A 12 24.71 5.17 -0.06
N HIS A 13 24.45 5.26 1.25
CA HIS A 13 23.10 5.14 1.79
C HIS A 13 22.16 6.25 1.31
N ILE A 14 22.66 7.49 1.19
CA ILE A 14 21.88 8.62 0.68
C ILE A 14 21.50 8.37 -0.78
N TYR A 15 22.48 8.00 -1.63
CA TYR A 15 22.20 7.73 -3.05
C TYR A 15 21.26 6.54 -3.24
N ALA A 16 21.39 5.47 -2.46
CA ALA A 16 20.49 4.33 -2.51
C ALA A 16 19.04 4.72 -2.15
N ARG A 17 18.84 5.56 -1.12
CA ARG A 17 17.52 6.08 -0.73
C ARG A 17 16.93 7.00 -1.79
N LEU A 18 17.73 7.86 -2.40
CA LEU A 18 17.27 8.72 -3.51
C LEU A 18 16.88 7.89 -4.73
N ALA A 19 17.67 6.89 -5.09
CA ALA A 19 17.36 5.98 -6.19
C ALA A 19 16.07 5.21 -5.92
N LEU A 20 15.88 4.71 -4.69
CA LEU A 20 14.64 4.05 -4.29
C LEU A 20 13.43 5.00 -4.36
N ALA A 21 13.54 6.22 -3.83
CA ALA A 21 12.45 7.19 -3.88
C ALA A 21 12.07 7.55 -5.34
N THR A 22 13.06 7.66 -6.23
CA THR A 22 12.83 7.88 -7.67
C THR A 22 12.13 6.69 -8.32
N LEU A 23 12.55 5.47 -7.99
CA LEU A 23 11.90 4.24 -8.45
C LEU A 23 10.44 4.18 -7.98
N LEU A 24 10.17 4.46 -6.71
CA LEU A 24 8.81 4.47 -6.16
C LEU A 24 7.94 5.53 -6.83
N ALA A 25 8.50 6.71 -7.12
CA ALA A 25 7.79 7.76 -7.86
C ALA A 25 7.43 7.31 -9.29
N TRP A 26 8.36 6.64 -9.97
CA TRP A 26 8.13 6.09 -11.31
C TRP A 26 7.10 4.96 -11.30
N LEU A 27 7.18 4.03 -10.33
CA LEU A 27 6.21 2.95 -10.17
C LEU A 27 4.81 3.49 -9.88
N ALA A 28 4.68 4.47 -8.98
CA ALA A 28 3.40 5.12 -8.71
C ALA A 28 2.85 5.80 -9.97
N TRP A 29 3.67 6.61 -10.66
CA TRP A 29 3.27 7.26 -11.91
C TRP A 29 2.76 6.25 -12.94
N ARG A 30 3.46 5.11 -13.10
CA ARG A 30 3.06 4.03 -13.99
C ARG A 30 1.73 3.41 -13.54
N ALA A 31 1.59 3.03 -12.26
CA ALA A 31 0.39 2.41 -11.71
C ALA A 31 -0.86 3.31 -11.86
N PHE A 32 -0.71 4.63 -11.66
CA PHE A 32 -1.82 5.58 -11.84
C PHE A 32 -2.21 5.81 -13.31
N ARG A 33 -1.37 5.42 -14.27
CA ARG A 33 -1.66 5.50 -15.72
C ARG A 33 -2.13 4.19 -16.32
N ASP A 34 -1.85 3.09 -15.67
CA ASP A 34 -2.29 1.75 -16.07
C ASP A 34 -3.74 1.55 -15.65
N GLU A 35 -4.53 0.93 -16.53
CA GLU A 35 -5.92 0.57 -16.22
C GLU A 35 -6.00 -0.46 -15.08
N LEU A 36 -5.05 -1.39 -15.05
CA LEU A 36 -4.95 -2.40 -13.99
C LEU A 36 -4.26 -1.90 -12.73
N GLY A 37 -3.58 -0.74 -12.77
CA GLY A 37 -2.91 -0.13 -11.63
C GLY A 37 -1.80 -0.98 -11.02
N SER A 38 -1.41 -2.07 -11.66
CA SER A 38 -0.55 -3.08 -11.07
C SER A 38 0.90 -2.62 -10.95
N VAL A 39 1.51 -2.93 -9.82
CA VAL A 39 2.94 -2.88 -9.61
C VAL A 39 3.44 -4.32 -9.53
N PRO A 40 4.07 -4.86 -10.59
CA PRO A 40 4.52 -6.26 -10.61
C PRO A 40 5.28 -6.63 -9.33
N LEU A 41 5.16 -7.86 -8.87
CA LEU A 41 5.67 -8.40 -7.62
C LEU A 41 4.99 -7.84 -6.36
N VAL A 42 4.73 -6.53 -6.28
CA VAL A 42 4.01 -5.93 -5.14
C VAL A 42 2.57 -6.39 -5.16
N SER A 43 1.89 -6.31 -6.31
CA SER A 43 0.49 -6.76 -6.46
C SER A 43 0.32 -8.26 -6.21
N ASP A 44 1.32 -9.09 -6.55
CA ASP A 44 1.27 -10.53 -6.26
C ASP A 44 1.32 -10.81 -4.75
N ILE A 45 2.18 -10.08 -4.01
CA ILE A 45 2.26 -10.16 -2.54
C ILE A 45 0.96 -9.63 -1.91
N ASP A 46 0.44 -8.53 -2.44
CA ASP A 46 -0.76 -7.88 -1.92
C ASP A 46 -2.00 -8.74 -2.12
N LEU A 47 -2.09 -9.52 -3.20
CA LEU A 47 -3.14 -10.53 -3.38
C LEU A 47 -3.09 -11.58 -2.27
N GLY A 48 -1.91 -12.09 -1.92
CA GLY A 48 -1.75 -13.03 -0.79
C GLY A 48 -2.16 -12.42 0.56
N ILE A 49 -1.86 -11.14 0.78
CA ILE A 49 -2.28 -10.41 2.00
C ILE A 49 -3.80 -10.20 2.00
N HIS A 50 -4.41 -9.93 0.85
CA HIS A 50 -5.85 -9.82 0.66
C HIS A 50 -6.57 -11.11 1.08
N GLU A 51 -6.17 -12.24 0.51
CA GLU A 51 -6.75 -13.55 0.83
C GLU A 51 -6.57 -13.91 2.30
N PHE A 52 -5.39 -13.64 2.86
CA PHE A 52 -5.15 -13.80 4.29
C PHE A 52 -6.11 -12.92 5.12
N GLY A 53 -6.45 -11.74 4.64
CA GLY A 53 -7.39 -10.83 5.27
C GLY A 53 -8.78 -11.45 5.43
N HIS A 54 -9.31 -12.13 4.43
CA HIS A 54 -10.57 -12.86 4.53
C HIS A 54 -10.52 -13.90 5.67
N MET A 55 -9.44 -14.68 5.74
CA MET A 55 -9.23 -15.69 6.79
C MET A 55 -9.13 -15.03 8.18
N LEU A 56 -8.41 -13.92 8.30
CA LEU A 56 -8.23 -13.21 9.56
C LEU A 56 -9.57 -12.69 10.13
N PHE A 57 -10.48 -12.28 9.24
CA PHE A 57 -11.77 -11.74 9.63
C PHE A 57 -12.89 -12.78 9.73
N MET A 58 -12.67 -14.04 9.36
CA MET A 58 -13.65 -15.13 9.53
C MET A 58 -14.27 -15.20 10.93
N PRO A 59 -13.51 -15.10 12.05
CA PRO A 59 -14.11 -15.16 13.38
C PRO A 59 -15.09 -14.03 13.68
N PHE A 60 -15.01 -12.92 12.98
CA PHE A 60 -15.86 -11.73 13.17
C PHE A 60 -17.10 -11.73 12.24
N GLY A 61 -17.14 -12.64 11.25
CA GLY A 61 -18.16 -12.64 10.20
C GLY A 61 -19.51 -13.20 10.60
N ILE A 62 -19.55 -14.13 11.54
CA ILE A 62 -20.75 -14.95 11.74
C ILE A 62 -21.75 -14.40 12.77
N PRO A 63 -21.37 -13.77 13.90
CA PRO A 63 -22.37 -13.38 14.90
C PRO A 63 -22.91 -11.95 14.79
N ILE A 64 -22.21 -11.00 14.18
CA ILE A 64 -22.52 -9.57 14.39
C ILE A 64 -22.74 -8.79 13.10
N LEU A 65 -22.10 -9.12 11.99
CA LEU A 65 -22.07 -8.30 10.77
C LEU A 65 -22.37 -9.07 9.47
N GLY A 66 -22.97 -10.25 9.58
CA GLY A 66 -23.57 -10.95 8.43
C GLY A 66 -22.60 -11.27 7.27
N GLY A 67 -21.36 -11.61 7.54
CA GLY A 67 -20.38 -11.92 6.49
C GLY A 67 -19.65 -10.69 5.91
N THR A 68 -20.19 -9.49 6.06
CA THR A 68 -19.63 -8.23 5.52
C THR A 68 -18.18 -7.99 5.97
N MET A 69 -17.88 -8.29 7.23
CA MET A 69 -16.51 -8.14 7.75
C MET A 69 -15.52 -9.13 7.14
N VAL A 70 -15.93 -10.33 6.79
CA VAL A 70 -15.09 -11.29 6.10
C VAL A 70 -14.75 -10.77 4.70
N ILE A 71 -15.78 -10.32 3.97
CA ILE A 71 -15.62 -9.81 2.61
C ILE A 71 -14.73 -8.54 2.62
N LEU A 72 -15.00 -7.58 3.51
CA LEU A 72 -14.19 -6.36 3.65
C LEU A 72 -12.77 -6.66 4.14
N GLY A 73 -12.57 -7.76 4.87
CA GLY A 73 -11.33 -8.15 5.53
C GLY A 73 -10.15 -8.25 4.56
N GLY A 74 -10.36 -8.73 3.35
CA GLY A 74 -9.34 -8.78 2.30
C GLY A 74 -8.76 -7.39 2.00
N SER A 75 -9.58 -6.50 1.47
CA SER A 75 -9.20 -5.13 1.12
C SER A 75 -8.69 -4.33 2.33
N LEU A 76 -9.32 -4.49 3.49
CA LEU A 76 -8.91 -3.79 4.70
C LEU A 76 -7.52 -4.23 5.15
N THR A 77 -7.24 -5.53 5.19
CA THR A 77 -5.94 -6.06 5.58
C THR A 77 -4.87 -5.63 4.59
N GLN A 78 -5.12 -5.70 3.30
CA GLN A 78 -4.22 -5.28 2.24
C GLN A 78 -3.75 -3.83 2.44
N VAL A 79 -4.65 -2.90 2.72
CA VAL A 79 -4.32 -1.48 2.94
C VAL A 79 -3.67 -1.24 4.30
N MET A 80 -4.15 -1.91 5.37
CA MET A 80 -3.69 -1.66 6.75
C MET A 80 -2.36 -2.34 7.08
N PHE A 81 -2.02 -3.45 6.43
CA PHE A 81 -0.81 -4.21 6.73
C PHE A 81 0.47 -3.37 6.63
N PRO A 82 0.71 -2.60 5.56
CA PRO A 82 1.89 -1.72 5.50
C PRO A 82 1.88 -0.63 6.57
N LEU A 83 0.71 -0.17 7.05
CA LEU A 83 0.63 0.86 8.09
C LEU A 83 1.15 0.37 9.45
N ILE A 84 1.14 -0.94 9.71
CA ILE A 84 1.78 -1.53 10.89
C ILE A 84 3.28 -1.21 10.89
N PHE A 85 3.92 -1.34 9.72
CA PHE A 85 5.35 -1.00 9.57
C PHE A 85 5.60 0.51 9.62
N VAL A 86 4.67 1.35 9.13
CA VAL A 86 4.76 2.81 9.33
C VAL A 86 4.85 3.12 10.82
N VAL A 87 3.94 2.57 11.63
CA VAL A 87 3.95 2.75 13.09
C VAL A 87 5.23 2.19 13.71
N TYR A 88 5.68 1.01 13.29
CA TYR A 88 6.92 0.40 13.78
C TYR A 88 8.13 1.29 13.56
N PHE A 89 8.31 1.83 12.34
CA PHE A 89 9.46 2.68 12.00
C PHE A 89 9.39 4.08 12.63
N LEU A 90 8.19 4.58 12.93
CA LEU A 90 8.00 5.88 13.59
C LEU A 90 8.05 5.79 15.13
N ARG A 91 7.93 4.60 15.71
CA ARG A 91 8.03 4.44 17.17
C ARG A 91 9.42 4.82 17.67
N LYS A 92 9.46 5.46 18.83
CA LYS A 92 10.71 5.72 19.56
C LYS A 92 11.22 4.38 20.09
N LYS A 93 12.45 4.02 19.74
CA LYS A 93 13.07 2.78 20.24
C LYS A 93 13.65 3.01 21.64
N GLU A 94 13.51 2.03 22.51
CA GLU A 94 14.02 2.08 23.90
C GLU A 94 15.55 2.12 23.96
N ASP A 95 16.22 1.53 22.98
CA ASP A 95 17.69 1.52 22.80
C ASP A 95 18.27 2.87 22.33
N GLY A 96 17.45 3.91 22.21
CA GLY A 96 17.87 5.23 21.73
C GLY A 96 18.07 5.33 20.21
N ALA A 97 17.80 4.25 19.45
CA ALA A 97 17.91 4.29 18.01
C ALA A 97 16.89 5.29 17.41
N ARG A 98 17.33 6.01 16.37
CA ARG A 98 16.51 7.02 15.71
C ARG A 98 15.35 6.36 14.94
N ARG A 99 14.22 7.09 14.86
CA ARG A 99 13.11 6.75 13.97
C ARG A 99 13.61 6.72 12.53
N ASP A 100 13.22 5.70 11.76
CA ASP A 100 13.50 5.68 10.32
C ASP A 100 12.27 6.21 9.55
N VAL A 101 12.21 7.54 9.44
CA VAL A 101 11.13 8.21 8.72
C VAL A 101 11.12 7.82 7.25
N PHE A 102 12.30 7.60 6.64
CA PHE A 102 12.38 7.18 5.25
C PHE A 102 11.72 5.81 5.04
N ALA A 103 12.06 4.82 5.87
CA ALA A 103 11.42 3.50 5.80
C ALA A 103 9.92 3.56 6.07
N ALA A 104 9.48 4.40 7.03
CA ALA A 104 8.06 4.63 7.27
C ALA A 104 7.34 5.19 6.03
N MET A 105 7.97 6.11 5.30
CA MET A 105 7.38 6.69 4.08
C MET A 105 7.33 5.69 2.93
N VAL A 106 8.29 4.78 2.81
CA VAL A 106 8.23 3.66 1.86
C VAL A 106 7.03 2.75 2.16
N CYS A 107 6.79 2.42 3.43
CA CYS A 107 5.63 1.62 3.83
C CYS A 107 4.30 2.37 3.63
N LEU A 108 4.28 3.69 3.83
CA LEU A 108 3.11 4.53 3.55
C LEU A 108 2.81 4.58 2.04
N TRP A 109 3.85 4.65 1.20
CA TRP A 109 3.71 4.51 -0.25
C TRP A 109 3.10 3.15 -0.62
N TRP A 110 3.55 2.06 -0.01
CA TRP A 110 3.00 0.73 -0.24
C TRP A 110 1.50 0.67 0.11
N SER A 111 1.09 1.19 1.27
CA SER A 111 -0.33 1.30 1.64
C SER A 111 -1.15 2.11 0.62
N ALA A 112 -0.56 3.18 0.06
CA ALA A 112 -1.22 4.00 -0.94
C ALA A 112 -1.41 3.27 -2.29
N ILE A 113 -0.43 2.46 -2.72
CA ILE A 113 -0.57 1.60 -3.91
C ILE A 113 -1.64 0.53 -3.67
N ASN A 114 -1.69 -0.07 -2.48
CA ASN A 114 -2.76 -0.99 -2.11
C ASN A 114 -4.14 -0.35 -2.17
N LEU A 115 -4.27 0.91 -1.72
CA LEU A 115 -5.54 1.63 -1.83
C LEU A 115 -5.92 1.93 -3.29
N LEU A 116 -4.94 2.16 -4.17
CA LEU A 116 -5.18 2.29 -5.61
C LEU A 116 -5.71 1.00 -6.21
N ASP A 117 -5.09 -0.13 -5.87
CA ASP A 117 -5.48 -1.47 -6.31
C ASP A 117 -6.92 -1.79 -5.85
N VAL A 118 -7.22 -1.57 -4.58
CA VAL A 118 -8.59 -1.69 -4.03
C VAL A 118 -9.58 -0.75 -4.74
N ALA A 119 -9.16 0.46 -5.12
CA ALA A 119 -10.02 1.39 -5.87
C ALA A 119 -10.37 0.86 -7.25
N ILE A 120 -9.42 0.21 -7.94
CA ILE A 120 -9.66 -0.41 -9.25
C ILE A 120 -10.62 -1.59 -9.10
N TYR A 121 -10.42 -2.44 -8.11
CA TYR A 121 -11.31 -3.55 -7.80
C TYR A 121 -12.74 -3.06 -7.43
N CYS A 122 -12.85 -1.99 -6.65
CA CYS A 122 -14.14 -1.35 -6.36
C CYS A 122 -14.83 -0.80 -7.61
N ALA A 123 -14.07 -0.18 -8.53
CA ALA A 123 -14.63 0.36 -9.78
C ALA A 123 -15.16 -0.73 -10.73
N ASP A 124 -14.62 -1.94 -10.63
CA ASP A 124 -15.03 -3.10 -11.43
C ASP A 124 -16.29 -3.79 -10.88
N SER A 125 -16.84 -3.37 -9.76
CA SER A 125 -17.96 -4.06 -9.09
C SER A 125 -19.14 -4.36 -10.00
N ARG A 126 -19.53 -3.43 -10.88
CA ARG A 126 -20.63 -3.65 -11.83
C ARG A 126 -20.17 -4.24 -13.15
N ALA A 127 -18.95 -3.96 -13.57
CA ALA A 127 -18.41 -4.43 -14.83
C ALA A 127 -18.01 -5.91 -14.76
N GLY A 128 -17.46 -6.34 -13.59
CA GLY A 128 -17.05 -7.71 -13.33
C GLY A 128 -16.02 -8.25 -14.32
N GLN A 129 -15.17 -7.38 -14.88
CA GLN A 129 -14.22 -7.73 -15.95
C GLN A 129 -12.87 -8.22 -15.40
N LEU A 130 -12.54 -7.88 -14.16
CA LEU A 130 -11.30 -8.30 -13.54
C LEU A 130 -11.32 -9.81 -13.28
N MET A 131 -10.19 -10.45 -13.57
CA MET A 131 -9.98 -11.86 -13.27
C MET A 131 -9.78 -12.05 -11.77
N LEU A 132 -10.59 -12.88 -11.16
CA LEU A 132 -10.50 -13.25 -9.76
C LEU A 132 -9.50 -14.40 -9.56
N LEU A 133 -9.16 -14.70 -8.30
CA LEU A 133 -8.18 -15.73 -7.95
C LEU A 133 -8.54 -17.13 -8.48
N ASN A 134 -9.82 -17.42 -8.63
CA ASN A 134 -10.31 -18.69 -9.19
C ASN A 134 -10.17 -18.80 -10.73
N GLY A 135 -9.64 -17.77 -11.39
CA GLY A 135 -9.46 -17.71 -12.85
C GLY A 135 -10.73 -17.35 -13.62
N LEU A 136 -11.81 -16.99 -12.93
CA LEU A 136 -13.05 -16.49 -13.51
C LEU A 136 -13.13 -14.97 -13.33
N THR A 137 -13.93 -14.32 -14.14
CA THR A 137 -14.25 -12.90 -13.95
C THR A 137 -15.37 -12.71 -12.90
N GLY A 138 -15.56 -11.48 -12.43
CA GLY A 138 -16.66 -11.15 -11.51
C GLY A 138 -18.04 -11.38 -12.13
N GLU A 139 -18.16 -11.29 -13.46
CA GLU A 139 -19.39 -11.59 -14.21
C GLU A 139 -19.68 -13.11 -14.26
N GLU A 140 -18.62 -13.93 -14.27
CA GLU A 140 -18.72 -15.39 -14.35
C GLU A 140 -18.86 -16.07 -12.98
N SER A 141 -18.65 -15.34 -11.88
CA SER A 141 -18.69 -15.89 -10.54
C SER A 141 -19.25 -14.90 -9.50
N ASP A 142 -19.86 -15.44 -8.44
CA ASP A 142 -20.38 -14.65 -7.30
C ASP A 142 -19.26 -14.17 -6.34
N GLY A 143 -17.99 -14.36 -6.71
CA GLY A 143 -16.83 -14.13 -5.84
C GLY A 143 -16.31 -12.70 -5.79
N HIS A 144 -16.98 -11.72 -6.40
CA HIS A 144 -16.51 -10.34 -6.44
C HIS A 144 -16.84 -9.60 -5.14
N ASP A 145 -15.83 -9.39 -4.28
CA ASP A 145 -16.02 -8.80 -2.95
C ASP A 145 -16.73 -7.45 -2.96
N TRP A 146 -16.27 -6.52 -3.78
CA TRP A 146 -16.83 -5.17 -3.83
C TRP A 146 -18.23 -5.15 -4.41
N TYR A 147 -18.56 -6.04 -5.35
CA TYR A 147 -19.94 -6.24 -5.79
C TYR A 147 -20.83 -6.66 -4.61
N ASN A 148 -20.40 -7.67 -3.86
CA ASN A 148 -21.16 -8.19 -2.72
C ASN A 148 -21.32 -7.15 -1.60
N LEU A 149 -20.25 -6.39 -1.29
CA LEU A 149 -20.28 -5.32 -0.30
C LEU A 149 -21.23 -4.19 -0.71
N LEU A 150 -21.06 -3.65 -1.90
CA LEU A 150 -21.82 -2.49 -2.37
C LEU A 150 -23.27 -2.85 -2.63
N SER A 151 -23.57 -4.07 -3.13
CA SER A 151 -24.95 -4.58 -3.26
C SER A 151 -25.62 -4.71 -1.90
N GLY A 152 -24.92 -5.30 -0.92
CA GLY A 152 -25.43 -5.47 0.43
C GLY A 152 -25.70 -4.14 1.15
N TRP A 153 -24.99 -3.08 0.80
CA TRP A 153 -25.18 -1.73 1.36
C TRP A 153 -26.12 -0.85 0.53
N GLY A 154 -26.60 -1.32 -0.62
CA GLY A 154 -27.41 -0.51 -1.54
C GLY A 154 -26.61 0.63 -2.23
N LEU A 155 -25.29 0.48 -2.37
CA LEU A 155 -24.37 1.49 -2.90
C LEU A 155 -23.75 1.10 -4.24
N LEU A 156 -24.22 0.03 -4.87
CA LEU A 156 -23.60 -0.51 -6.09
C LEU A 156 -23.51 0.52 -7.24
N GLU A 157 -24.53 1.37 -7.37
CA GLU A 157 -24.58 2.46 -8.35
C GLU A 157 -23.47 3.53 -8.14
N HIS A 158 -22.85 3.54 -6.95
CA HIS A 158 -21.82 4.51 -6.56
C HIS A 158 -20.40 3.96 -6.63
N ASP A 159 -20.20 2.73 -7.11
CA ASP A 159 -18.91 2.05 -7.21
C ASP A 159 -17.80 2.94 -7.78
N THR A 160 -18.02 3.51 -8.96
CA THR A 160 -17.05 4.38 -9.64
C THR A 160 -16.84 5.72 -8.92
N ALA A 161 -17.82 6.22 -8.20
CA ALA A 161 -17.67 7.42 -7.38
C ALA A 161 -16.81 7.13 -6.15
N ILE A 162 -17.09 6.02 -5.46
CA ILE A 162 -16.30 5.55 -4.30
C ILE A 162 -14.86 5.28 -4.74
N ALA A 163 -14.66 4.54 -5.83
CA ALA A 163 -13.35 4.25 -6.39
C ALA A 163 -12.55 5.52 -6.73
N ARG A 164 -13.19 6.55 -7.29
CA ARG A 164 -12.53 7.85 -7.58
C ARG A 164 -12.02 8.54 -6.31
N TRP A 165 -12.80 8.51 -5.23
CA TRP A 165 -12.36 9.04 -3.94
C TRP A 165 -11.17 8.27 -3.38
N MET A 166 -11.23 6.92 -3.40
CA MET A 166 -10.14 6.06 -2.97
C MET A 166 -8.86 6.32 -3.79
N ARG A 167 -8.99 6.42 -5.12
CA ARG A 167 -7.89 6.76 -6.04
C ARG A 167 -7.30 8.14 -5.75
N GLY A 168 -8.13 9.14 -5.45
CA GLY A 168 -7.69 10.47 -5.05
C GLY A 168 -6.87 10.45 -3.75
N ILE A 169 -7.36 9.75 -2.73
CA ILE A 169 -6.67 9.56 -1.44
C ILE A 169 -5.34 8.83 -1.67
N ALA A 170 -5.33 7.75 -2.46
CA ALA A 170 -4.13 7.01 -2.81
C ALA A 170 -3.08 7.92 -3.47
N GLY A 171 -3.49 8.74 -4.44
CA GLY A 171 -2.60 9.68 -5.13
C GLY A 171 -1.99 10.73 -4.19
N LEU A 172 -2.81 11.34 -3.34
CA LEU A 172 -2.34 12.31 -2.36
C LEU A 172 -1.38 11.67 -1.36
N THR A 173 -1.67 10.45 -0.90
CA THR A 173 -0.81 9.72 0.02
C THR A 173 0.51 9.31 -0.63
N CYS A 174 0.51 8.85 -1.88
CA CYS A 174 1.72 8.59 -2.67
C CYS A 174 2.59 9.85 -2.79
N MET A 175 2.01 10.99 -3.18
CA MET A 175 2.75 12.25 -3.30
C MET A 175 3.33 12.69 -1.97
N ALA A 176 2.56 12.64 -0.89
CA ALA A 176 3.00 13.01 0.44
C ALA A 176 4.15 12.11 0.92
N SER A 177 4.03 10.79 0.74
CA SER A 177 5.05 9.82 1.18
C SER A 177 6.38 10.01 0.43
N ILE A 178 6.33 10.17 -0.90
CA ILE A 178 7.53 10.39 -1.72
C ILE A 178 8.19 11.73 -1.35
N THR A 179 7.40 12.80 -1.23
CA THR A 179 7.90 14.13 -0.85
C THR A 179 8.57 14.09 0.52
N ALA A 180 7.92 13.45 1.51
CA ALA A 180 8.48 13.30 2.85
C ALA A 180 9.75 12.42 2.85
N ALA A 181 9.76 11.32 2.09
CA ALA A 181 10.95 10.48 1.93
C ALA A 181 12.14 11.27 1.40
N LEU A 182 11.94 12.06 0.34
CA LEU A 182 12.98 12.93 -0.24
C LEU A 182 13.42 14.03 0.73
N TRP A 183 12.48 14.65 1.43
CA TRP A 183 12.77 15.68 2.43
C TRP A 183 13.73 15.20 3.51
N THR A 184 13.60 13.94 3.95
CA THR A 184 14.50 13.36 4.96
C THR A 184 15.96 13.27 4.50
N GLN A 185 16.25 13.31 3.19
CA GLN A 185 17.60 13.22 2.63
C GLN A 185 18.30 14.59 2.54
N LEU A 186 17.59 15.70 2.45
CA LEU A 186 18.16 17.03 2.26
C LEU A 186 19.19 17.43 3.34
N PRO A 187 18.89 17.25 4.67
CA PRO A 187 19.87 17.58 5.71
C PRO A 187 21.12 16.68 5.64
N LEU A 188 21.00 15.45 5.15
CA LEU A 188 22.10 14.51 5.05
C LEU A 188 23.05 14.90 3.91
N ILE A 189 22.50 15.32 2.76
CA ILE A 189 23.27 15.81 1.60
C ILE A 189 24.06 17.07 1.99
N SER A 190 23.43 18.00 2.70
CA SER A 190 24.10 19.25 3.11
C SER A 190 25.25 19.04 4.10
N ARG A 191 25.18 17.99 4.91
CA ARG A 191 26.27 17.61 5.84
C ARG A 191 27.42 16.93 5.12
N SER A 192 27.12 15.98 4.23
CA SER A 192 28.14 15.28 3.44
C SER A 192 29.03 16.26 2.66
N ARG A 193 28.43 17.28 2.02
CA ARG A 193 29.18 18.32 1.27
C ARG A 193 30.06 19.24 2.12
N ARG A 194 29.94 19.21 3.44
CA ARG A 194 30.79 20.01 4.36
C ARG A 194 31.93 19.21 4.93
N GLU A 195 31.86 17.90 4.82
CA GLU A 195 32.86 16.95 5.30
C GLU A 195 33.88 16.59 4.19
N ASP A 196 33.56 16.84 2.90
CA ASP A 196 34.42 16.77 1.72
C ASP A 196 35.13 18.13 1.47
#